data_072fee253068004604e9cf38d1b9099c
#
_entry.id   072fee253068004604e9cf38d1b9099c
#
_cell.length_a   1.000
_cell.length_b   1.000
_cell.length_c   1.000
_cell.angle_alpha   90.00
_cell.angle_beta   90.00
_cell.angle_gamma   90.00
#
_symmetry.space_group_name_H-M   'P 1'
#
loop_
_entity.id
_entity.type
_entity.pdbx_description
1 polymer ?
#
loop_
_entity_poly.entity_id
_entity_poly.type
_entity_poly.pdbx_seq_one_letter_code
_entity_poly.pdbx_strand_id
1 'polypeptide(L)'
;MLRATLMGLLATTTLAGAAAADWRQEMPVFRVGLLGGENEADRLRNNECFRATMEERLGIPVELFPAPDYAGVIQGLLAGQLDYASLGASAYAAIYLQDPNAVDPIFVSAEADGSLGYIAAMYVRADSDIHSLEEMEGHSLAYADPNSTSGFLVPRAELAAAGINDAEFFSRTGFGGGHEQAVIAVLNGQFDGGVTWASGQGDPAQGYTRGNLRRMIDNGLLDMSDLRIIWESNIIPNGPVVIRRDIPFEARAMIFYTLYNQLRDDPDCYYDISFGEGQGWVPVDHSFFEGIVAMRRAEIEGSR
;
A
#
# COMPACT_ATOMS: atom_id res chain seq x y z
N MET A 1 61.58 -17.57 65.77
CA MET A 1 61.23 -16.53 64.75
C MET A 1 60.62 -17.23 63.59
N LEU A 2 59.28 -17.23 63.53
CA LEU A 2 58.51 -17.85 62.42
C LEU A 2 58.02 -16.68 61.50
N ARG A 3 58.44 -16.67 60.24
CA ARG A 3 57.94 -15.77 59.22
C ARG A 3 56.81 -16.48 58.51
N ALA A 4 55.57 -15.96 58.65
CA ALA A 4 54.46 -16.40 57.89
C ALA A 4 54.41 -15.57 56.58
N THR A 5 54.46 -16.22 55.44
CA THR A 5 54.34 -15.63 54.14
C THR A 5 52.84 -15.70 53.73
N LEU A 6 52.18 -14.55 53.66
CA LEU A 6 50.82 -14.45 53.17
C LEU A 6 50.85 -14.42 51.62
N MET A 7 50.29 -15.45 50.99
CA MET A 7 50.12 -15.54 49.54
C MET A 7 48.69 -15.01 49.18
N GLY A 8 48.66 -13.78 48.66
CA GLY A 8 47.42 -13.18 48.19
C GLY A 8 46.95 -13.78 46.86
N LEU A 9 45.79 -14.41 46.86
CA LEU A 9 45.13 -14.91 45.67
C LEU A 9 44.40 -13.71 44.99
N LEU A 10 44.91 -13.21 43.84
CA LEU A 10 44.19 -12.31 42.99
C LEU A 10 43.15 -13.12 42.18
N ALA A 11 41.87 -12.99 42.54
CA ALA A 11 40.76 -13.50 41.72
C ALA A 11 40.52 -12.51 40.56
N THR A 12 40.96 -12.88 39.37
CA THR A 12 40.56 -12.16 38.13
C THR A 12 39.13 -12.56 37.75
N THR A 13 38.16 -11.69 38.05
CA THR A 13 36.82 -11.83 37.52
C THR A 13 36.82 -11.41 36.04
N THR A 14 36.81 -12.40 35.15
CA THR A 14 36.49 -12.16 33.72
C THR A 14 35.01 -11.81 33.63
N LEU A 15 34.68 -10.53 33.37
CA LEU A 15 33.38 -10.16 32.87
C LEU A 15 33.25 -10.76 31.45
N ALA A 16 32.60 -11.92 31.33
CA ALA A 16 32.06 -12.37 30.06
C ALA A 16 30.95 -11.40 29.68
N GLY A 17 31.25 -10.42 28.82
CA GLY A 17 30.22 -9.63 28.17
C GLY A 17 29.31 -10.59 27.40
N ALA A 18 28.04 -10.67 27.77
CA ALA A 18 27.07 -11.35 26.94
C ALA A 18 27.08 -10.63 25.57
N ALA A 19 27.62 -11.29 24.54
CA ALA A 19 27.43 -10.82 23.18
C ALA A 19 25.93 -10.77 22.96
N ALA A 20 25.40 -9.58 22.62
CA ALA A 20 24.01 -9.46 22.21
C ALA A 20 23.80 -10.47 21.07
N ALA A 21 22.74 -11.29 21.18
CA ALA A 21 22.41 -12.22 20.11
C ALA A 21 22.25 -11.42 18.81
N ASP A 22 22.85 -11.91 17.72
CA ASP A 22 22.70 -11.25 16.42
C ASP A 22 21.22 -11.41 15.99
N TRP A 23 20.50 -10.31 15.89
CA TRP A 23 19.09 -10.27 15.51
C TRP A 23 18.80 -10.99 14.18
N ARG A 24 19.82 -11.15 13.32
CA ARG A 24 19.74 -11.91 12.07
C ARG A 24 19.43 -13.38 12.26
N GLN A 25 19.69 -13.93 13.46
CA GLN A 25 19.30 -15.31 13.81
C GLN A 25 17.80 -15.40 14.10
N GLU A 26 17.18 -14.30 14.57
CA GLU A 26 15.73 -14.23 14.82
C GLU A 26 14.95 -13.93 13.55
N MET A 27 15.54 -13.15 12.62
CA MET A 27 14.98 -12.79 11.33
C MET A 27 15.98 -13.14 10.20
N PRO A 28 16.09 -14.41 9.78
CA PRO A 28 17.08 -14.84 8.78
C PRO A 28 16.72 -14.44 7.34
N VAL A 29 15.50 -14.00 7.09
CA VAL A 29 14.97 -13.53 5.79
C VAL A 29 14.03 -12.37 6.04
N PHE A 30 14.09 -11.32 5.21
CA PHE A 30 13.12 -10.23 5.19
C PHE A 30 12.14 -10.43 4.05
N ARG A 31 10.85 -10.58 4.36
CA ARG A 31 9.78 -10.93 3.42
C ARG A 31 8.92 -9.74 3.09
N VAL A 32 8.96 -9.33 1.83
CA VAL A 32 8.26 -8.14 1.31
C VAL A 32 7.03 -8.58 0.52
N GLY A 33 5.84 -8.24 1.02
CA GLY A 33 4.59 -8.47 0.32
C GLY A 33 4.35 -7.42 -0.76
N LEU A 34 4.07 -7.85 -1.98
CA LEU A 34 3.67 -6.99 -3.09
C LEU A 34 2.16 -7.10 -3.29
N LEU A 35 1.47 -5.98 -3.10
CA LEU A 35 0.01 -5.91 -3.16
C LEU A 35 -0.49 -6.30 -4.55
N GLY A 36 -1.54 -7.14 -4.62
CA GLY A 36 -2.15 -7.59 -5.86
C GLY A 36 -2.90 -6.48 -6.61
N GLY A 37 -3.40 -6.81 -7.79
CA GLY A 37 -4.28 -5.93 -8.56
C GLY A 37 -3.62 -5.16 -9.71
N GLU A 38 -2.36 -5.48 -10.02
CA GLU A 38 -1.59 -4.97 -11.14
C GLU A 38 -0.70 -6.08 -11.71
N ASN A 39 -0.09 -5.85 -12.87
CA ASN A 39 0.77 -6.84 -13.53
C ASN A 39 1.88 -7.33 -12.59
N GLU A 40 1.97 -8.64 -12.39
CA GLU A 40 2.94 -9.26 -11.47
C GLU A 40 4.40 -9.01 -11.88
N ALA A 41 4.71 -9.13 -13.17
CA ALA A 41 6.07 -8.92 -13.67
C ALA A 41 6.53 -7.47 -13.45
N ASP A 42 5.64 -6.49 -13.61
CA ASP A 42 5.92 -5.09 -13.34
C ASP A 42 6.12 -4.83 -11.85
N ARG A 43 5.29 -5.44 -10.99
CA ARG A 43 5.46 -5.34 -9.54
C ARG A 43 6.81 -5.89 -9.07
N LEU A 44 7.22 -7.03 -9.57
CA LEU A 44 8.53 -7.63 -9.26
C LEU A 44 9.66 -6.74 -9.76
N ARG A 45 9.60 -6.30 -11.03
CA ARG A 45 10.62 -5.45 -11.63
C ARG A 45 10.81 -4.14 -10.86
N ASN A 46 9.72 -3.45 -10.55
CA ASN A 46 9.76 -2.14 -9.89
C ASN A 46 10.21 -2.22 -8.42
N ASN A 47 10.15 -3.40 -7.79
CA ASN A 47 10.62 -3.61 -6.42
C ASN A 47 12.00 -4.27 -6.32
N GLU A 48 12.66 -4.59 -7.45
CA GLU A 48 13.97 -5.24 -7.43
C GLU A 48 15.08 -4.33 -6.86
N CYS A 49 15.04 -3.03 -7.15
CA CYS A 49 15.97 -2.07 -6.56
C CYS A 49 15.83 -2.01 -5.02
N PHE A 50 14.58 -1.98 -4.52
CA PHE A 50 14.29 -2.01 -3.09
C PHE A 50 14.77 -3.31 -2.44
N ARG A 51 14.50 -4.46 -3.07
CA ARG A 51 14.99 -5.76 -2.63
C ARG A 51 16.52 -5.75 -2.45
N ALA A 52 17.25 -5.32 -3.48
CA ALA A 52 18.71 -5.30 -3.48
C ALA A 52 19.27 -4.35 -2.40
N THR A 53 18.69 -3.15 -2.27
CA THR A 53 19.09 -2.17 -1.26
C THR A 53 18.84 -2.70 0.15
N MET A 54 17.69 -3.32 0.42
CA MET A 54 17.40 -3.88 1.74
C MET A 54 18.28 -5.08 2.05
N GLU A 55 18.59 -5.95 1.09
CA GLU A 55 19.51 -7.07 1.26
C GLU A 55 20.91 -6.60 1.65
N GLU A 56 21.43 -5.55 0.98
CA GLU A 56 22.71 -4.93 1.33
C GLU A 56 22.70 -4.34 2.74
N ARG A 57 21.65 -3.58 3.07
CA ARG A 57 21.54 -2.86 4.36
C ARG A 57 21.33 -3.80 5.56
N LEU A 58 20.48 -4.79 5.41
CA LEU A 58 20.15 -5.73 6.48
C LEU A 58 21.21 -6.85 6.63
N GLY A 59 21.90 -7.19 5.54
CA GLY A 59 22.89 -8.30 5.50
C GLY A 59 22.22 -9.68 5.66
N ILE A 60 20.96 -9.80 5.25
CA ILE A 60 20.18 -11.05 5.18
C ILE A 60 19.46 -11.10 3.84
N PRO A 61 19.06 -12.29 3.33
CA PRO A 61 18.24 -12.41 2.11
C PRO A 61 16.95 -11.61 2.21
N VAL A 62 16.54 -11.00 1.08
CA VAL A 62 15.25 -10.30 0.94
C VAL A 62 14.45 -10.95 -0.17
N GLU A 63 13.23 -11.36 0.15
CA GLU A 63 12.35 -12.07 -0.78
C GLU A 63 11.10 -11.25 -1.07
N LEU A 64 10.75 -11.14 -2.36
CA LEU A 64 9.53 -10.49 -2.83
C LEU A 64 8.42 -11.53 -3.03
N PHE A 65 7.26 -11.28 -2.44
CA PHE A 65 6.08 -12.15 -2.51
C PHE A 65 4.93 -11.44 -3.23
N PRO A 66 4.77 -11.62 -4.55
CA PRO A 66 3.63 -11.06 -5.27
C PRO A 66 2.37 -11.84 -4.92
N ALA A 67 1.44 -11.18 -4.21
CA ALA A 67 0.14 -11.76 -3.91
C ALA A 67 -0.80 -11.63 -5.13
N PRO A 68 -1.75 -12.56 -5.33
CA PRO A 68 -2.74 -12.46 -6.39
C PRO A 68 -3.73 -11.32 -6.16
N ASP A 69 -4.02 -11.00 -4.89
CA ASP A 69 -4.97 -9.99 -4.45
C ASP A 69 -4.54 -9.32 -3.13
N TYR A 70 -5.33 -8.36 -2.67
CA TYR A 70 -5.09 -7.66 -1.40
C TYR A 70 -5.20 -8.59 -0.17
N ALA A 71 -6.11 -9.56 -0.22
CA ALA A 71 -6.34 -10.49 0.89
C ALA A 71 -5.10 -11.35 1.17
N GLY A 72 -4.36 -11.74 0.13
CA GLY A 72 -3.12 -12.51 0.27
C GLY A 72 -2.06 -11.77 1.10
N VAL A 73 -1.86 -10.48 0.86
CA VAL A 73 -0.91 -9.66 1.65
C VAL A 73 -1.42 -9.44 3.08
N ILE A 74 -2.71 -9.14 3.25
CA ILE A 74 -3.33 -8.97 4.57
C ILE A 74 -3.12 -10.22 5.43
N GLN A 75 -3.45 -11.40 4.90
CA GLN A 75 -3.30 -12.66 5.62
C GLN A 75 -1.83 -13.02 5.84
N GLY A 76 -0.95 -12.76 4.87
CA GLY A 76 0.49 -12.97 5.01
C GLY A 76 1.11 -12.17 6.16
N LEU A 77 0.73 -10.90 6.33
CA LEU A 77 1.16 -10.05 7.44
C LEU A 77 0.59 -10.53 8.78
N LEU A 78 -0.71 -10.84 8.85
CA LEU A 78 -1.37 -11.35 10.06
C LEU A 78 -0.80 -12.71 10.51
N ALA A 79 -0.46 -13.58 9.57
CA ALA A 79 0.10 -14.90 9.85
C ALA A 79 1.62 -14.91 10.09
N GLY A 80 2.31 -13.76 10.00
CA GLY A 80 3.76 -13.67 10.13
C GLY A 80 4.54 -14.29 8.97
N GLN A 81 3.92 -14.42 7.82
CA GLN A 81 4.55 -14.92 6.59
C GLN A 81 5.17 -13.78 5.76
N LEU A 82 4.76 -12.55 6.01
CA LEU A 82 5.31 -11.33 5.43
C LEU A 82 5.74 -10.40 6.57
N ASP A 83 6.79 -9.65 6.35
CA ASP A 83 7.39 -8.75 7.33
C ASP A 83 7.11 -7.28 7.02
N TYR A 84 6.85 -6.97 5.75
CA TYR A 84 6.70 -5.62 5.21
C TYR A 84 5.75 -5.63 4.01
N ALA A 85 4.99 -4.56 3.84
CA ALA A 85 4.26 -4.27 2.60
C ALA A 85 3.93 -2.77 2.47
N SER A 86 3.72 -2.33 1.23
CA SER A 86 3.04 -1.06 0.93
C SER A 86 1.56 -1.38 0.69
N LEU A 87 0.66 -0.72 1.42
CA LEU A 87 -0.77 -1.05 1.45
C LEU A 87 -1.63 0.17 1.07
N GLY A 88 -2.84 -0.08 0.58
CA GLY A 88 -3.90 0.92 0.68
C GLY A 88 -4.37 1.07 2.13
N ALA A 89 -4.86 2.25 2.52
CA ALA A 89 -5.31 2.53 3.88
C ALA A 89 -6.46 1.61 4.35
N SER A 90 -7.34 1.16 3.43
CA SER A 90 -8.40 0.18 3.73
C SER A 90 -7.84 -1.22 4.06
N ALA A 91 -6.78 -1.67 3.35
CA ALA A 91 -6.11 -2.93 3.64
C ALA A 91 -5.42 -2.87 5.03
N TYR A 92 -4.76 -1.75 5.34
CA TYR A 92 -4.24 -1.51 6.70
C TYR A 92 -5.35 -1.54 7.75
N ALA A 93 -6.48 -0.86 7.50
CA ALA A 93 -7.62 -0.87 8.40
C ALA A 93 -8.17 -2.30 8.62
N ALA A 94 -8.21 -3.14 7.58
CA ALA A 94 -8.63 -4.52 7.68
C ALA A 94 -7.70 -5.37 8.57
N ILE A 95 -6.37 -5.12 8.53
CA ILE A 95 -5.40 -5.74 9.44
C ILE A 95 -5.65 -5.24 10.87
N TYR A 96 -5.69 -3.93 11.07
CA TYR A 96 -5.83 -3.30 12.38
C TYR A 96 -7.11 -3.74 13.11
N LEU A 97 -8.22 -3.89 12.39
CA LEU A 97 -9.50 -4.34 12.97
C LEU A 97 -9.49 -5.82 13.38
N GLN A 98 -8.61 -6.64 12.80
CA GLN A 98 -8.40 -8.03 13.18
C GLN A 98 -7.38 -8.18 14.30
N ASP A 99 -6.24 -7.52 14.19
CA ASP A 99 -5.19 -7.46 15.22
C ASP A 99 -4.49 -6.09 15.20
N PRO A 100 -4.80 -5.20 16.16
CA PRO A 100 -4.19 -3.88 16.24
C PRO A 100 -2.69 -3.90 16.57
N ASN A 101 -2.13 -5.09 16.90
CA ASN A 101 -0.72 -5.27 17.21
C ASN A 101 0.07 -5.97 16.10
N ALA A 102 -0.55 -6.35 14.99
CA ALA A 102 0.12 -7.09 13.92
C ALA A 102 1.20 -6.25 13.22
N VAL A 103 0.86 -5.03 12.84
CA VAL A 103 1.74 -4.14 12.08
C VAL A 103 1.73 -2.70 12.60
N ASP A 104 2.81 -1.96 12.34
CA ASP A 104 2.87 -0.50 12.48
C ASP A 104 2.90 0.15 11.10
N PRO A 105 2.07 1.17 10.83
CA PRO A 105 2.27 2.06 9.70
C PRO A 105 3.46 2.97 10.01
N ILE A 106 4.42 3.06 9.11
CA ILE A 106 5.66 3.81 9.36
C ILE A 106 5.84 4.99 8.43
N PHE A 107 5.36 4.90 7.19
CA PHE A 107 5.48 5.95 6.18
C PHE A 107 4.26 6.00 5.27
N VAL A 108 4.06 7.18 4.67
CA VAL A 108 3.32 7.38 3.42
C VAL A 108 4.21 8.10 2.42
N SER A 109 3.99 7.91 1.12
CA SER A 109 4.63 8.73 0.10
C SER A 109 3.99 10.12 0.08
N ALA A 110 4.81 11.18 -0.06
CA ALA A 110 4.28 12.50 -0.40
C ALA A 110 4.13 12.64 -1.92
N GLU A 111 3.04 13.26 -2.37
CA GLU A 111 2.79 13.59 -3.77
C GLU A 111 3.80 14.64 -4.28
N ALA A 112 3.80 14.91 -5.59
CA ALA A 112 4.71 15.89 -6.20
C ALA A 112 4.52 17.32 -5.65
N ASP A 113 3.32 17.68 -5.19
CA ASP A 113 3.01 18.95 -4.52
C ASP A 113 3.25 18.94 -3.00
N GLY A 114 3.69 17.80 -2.45
CA GLY A 114 3.91 17.59 -1.01
C GLY A 114 2.66 17.20 -0.23
N SER A 115 1.50 17.07 -0.86
CA SER A 115 0.29 16.55 -0.20
C SER A 115 0.47 15.07 0.18
N LEU A 116 -0.27 14.62 1.20
CA LEU A 116 -0.22 13.24 1.69
C LEU A 116 -1.53 12.50 1.36
N GLY A 117 -2.10 12.82 0.23
CA GLY A 117 -3.37 12.24 -0.18
C GLY A 117 -3.55 12.22 -1.68
N TYR A 118 -4.47 11.39 -2.13
CA TYR A 118 -4.83 11.12 -3.50
C TYR A 118 -6.35 11.02 -3.65
N ILE A 119 -6.89 10.67 -4.81
CA ILE A 119 -8.33 10.53 -5.05
C ILE A 119 -8.70 9.17 -5.64
N ALA A 120 -9.98 8.81 -5.51
CA ALA A 120 -10.63 7.86 -6.38
C ALA A 120 -11.23 8.59 -7.59
N ALA A 121 -11.07 8.02 -8.77
CA ALA A 121 -11.67 8.52 -10.01
C ALA A 121 -12.59 7.45 -10.60
N MET A 122 -13.83 7.84 -10.93
CA MET A 122 -14.76 6.99 -11.68
C MET A 122 -14.64 7.33 -13.16
N TYR A 123 -14.58 6.31 -13.99
CA TYR A 123 -14.41 6.42 -15.43
C TYR A 123 -15.40 5.53 -16.17
N VAL A 124 -15.68 5.93 -17.39
CA VAL A 124 -16.47 5.19 -18.38
C VAL A 124 -15.73 5.20 -19.71
N ARG A 125 -16.16 4.39 -20.69
CA ARG A 125 -15.62 4.51 -22.05
C ARG A 125 -15.99 5.86 -22.65
N ALA A 126 -15.07 6.45 -23.42
CA ALA A 126 -15.28 7.74 -24.05
C ALA A 126 -16.40 7.74 -25.10
N ASP A 127 -16.68 6.58 -25.71
CA ASP A 127 -17.75 6.39 -26.71
C ASP A 127 -19.12 6.09 -26.09
N SER A 128 -19.24 6.06 -24.74
CA SER A 128 -20.53 5.91 -24.07
C SER A 128 -21.29 7.23 -23.98
N ASP A 129 -22.62 7.15 -23.83
CA ASP A 129 -23.51 8.31 -23.62
C ASP A 129 -23.49 8.80 -22.15
N ILE A 130 -22.65 8.20 -21.27
CA ILE A 130 -22.55 8.53 -19.85
C ILE A 130 -21.53 9.66 -19.66
N HIS A 131 -21.93 10.79 -19.09
CA HIS A 131 -21.09 11.98 -18.91
C HIS A 131 -20.99 12.45 -17.45
N SER A 132 -21.79 11.88 -16.54
CA SER A 132 -21.82 12.24 -15.12
C SER A 132 -22.11 11.02 -14.24
N LEU A 133 -21.93 11.19 -12.92
CA LEU A 133 -22.31 10.17 -11.95
C LEU A 133 -23.79 9.83 -11.99
N GLU A 134 -24.64 10.85 -12.15
CA GLU A 134 -26.11 10.69 -12.20
C GLU A 134 -26.53 9.81 -13.37
N GLU A 135 -25.84 9.93 -14.49
CA GLU A 135 -26.10 9.13 -15.70
C GLU A 135 -25.62 7.67 -15.58
N MET A 136 -24.92 7.33 -14.49
CA MET A 136 -24.59 5.94 -14.14
C MET A 136 -25.77 5.16 -13.54
N GLU A 137 -26.92 5.81 -13.26
CA GLU A 137 -28.11 5.11 -12.78
C GLU A 137 -28.55 4.02 -13.77
N GLY A 138 -28.73 2.81 -13.28
CA GLY A 138 -29.10 1.64 -14.09
C GLY A 138 -27.96 1.01 -14.90
N HIS A 139 -26.74 1.57 -14.84
CA HIS A 139 -25.54 1.02 -15.47
C HIS A 139 -24.73 0.15 -14.50
N SER A 140 -23.76 -0.60 -15.03
CA SER A 140 -22.92 -1.50 -14.24
C SER A 140 -21.60 -0.84 -13.84
N LEU A 141 -21.14 -1.08 -12.58
CA LEU A 141 -19.91 -0.52 -12.02
C LEU A 141 -18.92 -1.61 -11.61
N ALA A 142 -17.67 -1.51 -12.08
CA ALA A 142 -16.54 -2.31 -11.64
C ALA A 142 -15.80 -1.62 -10.48
N TYR A 143 -15.79 -2.25 -9.32
CA TYR A 143 -14.83 -1.97 -8.25
C TYR A 143 -13.52 -2.72 -8.51
N ALA A 144 -12.40 -2.25 -7.91
CA ALA A 144 -11.10 -2.90 -8.12
C ALA A 144 -10.95 -4.16 -7.25
N ASP A 145 -10.93 -4.00 -5.91
CA ASP A 145 -10.75 -5.08 -4.92
C ASP A 145 -11.52 -4.73 -3.63
N PRO A 146 -12.13 -5.69 -2.92
CA PRO A 146 -12.90 -5.44 -1.69
C PRO A 146 -12.10 -4.76 -0.57
N ASN A 147 -10.77 -4.85 -0.59
CA ASN A 147 -9.88 -4.25 0.39
C ASN A 147 -9.20 -2.96 -0.12
N SER A 148 -9.51 -2.53 -1.36
CA SER A 148 -9.00 -1.27 -1.90
C SER A 148 -9.67 -0.07 -1.26
N THR A 149 -8.90 0.98 -1.00
CA THR A 149 -9.40 2.26 -0.47
C THR A 149 -10.15 3.02 -1.55
N SER A 150 -9.46 3.40 -2.63
CA SER A 150 -10.01 4.16 -3.75
C SER A 150 -10.78 3.32 -4.76
N GLY A 151 -10.47 2.02 -4.83
CA GLY A 151 -11.15 1.11 -5.75
C GLY A 151 -12.43 0.48 -5.17
N PHE A 152 -12.79 0.78 -3.91
CA PHE A 152 -14.00 0.25 -3.28
C PHE A 152 -14.50 1.08 -2.10
N LEU A 153 -13.74 1.12 -0.98
CA LEU A 153 -14.25 1.62 0.31
C LEU A 153 -14.73 3.07 0.24
N VAL A 154 -13.87 3.98 -0.25
CA VAL A 154 -14.19 5.42 -0.29
C VAL A 154 -15.25 5.75 -1.31
N PRO A 155 -15.18 5.30 -2.58
CA PRO A 155 -16.26 5.53 -3.52
C PRO A 155 -17.62 5.10 -2.98
N ARG A 156 -17.71 3.89 -2.43
CA ARG A 156 -18.96 3.38 -1.87
C ARG A 156 -19.47 4.20 -0.69
N ALA A 157 -18.57 4.61 0.21
CA ALA A 157 -18.95 5.42 1.37
C ALA A 157 -19.41 6.82 0.97
N GLU A 158 -18.76 7.45 -0.02
CA GLU A 158 -19.14 8.78 -0.51
C GLU A 158 -20.44 8.74 -1.32
N LEU A 159 -20.67 7.72 -2.15
CA LEU A 159 -21.94 7.50 -2.83
C LEU A 159 -23.07 7.33 -1.81
N ALA A 160 -22.86 6.51 -0.77
CA ALA A 160 -23.85 6.33 0.30
C ALA A 160 -24.12 7.64 1.05
N ALA A 161 -23.08 8.45 1.34
CA ALA A 161 -23.25 9.77 1.96
C ALA A 161 -24.01 10.77 1.08
N ALA A 162 -23.92 10.62 -0.24
CA ALA A 162 -24.71 11.37 -1.22
C ALA A 162 -26.14 10.81 -1.41
N GLY A 163 -26.53 9.76 -0.65
CA GLY A 163 -27.85 9.14 -0.74
C GLY A 163 -27.99 8.10 -1.86
N ILE A 164 -26.87 7.69 -2.47
CA ILE A 164 -26.82 6.68 -3.54
C ILE A 164 -26.56 5.31 -2.91
N ASN A 165 -27.54 4.41 -3.03
CA ASN A 165 -27.41 3.01 -2.63
C ASN A 165 -26.96 2.18 -3.84
N ASP A 166 -25.79 1.55 -3.76
CA ASP A 166 -25.21 0.74 -4.84
C ASP A 166 -26.20 -0.27 -5.44
N ALA A 167 -26.95 -0.98 -4.60
CA ALA A 167 -27.83 -2.05 -5.01
C ALA A 167 -29.10 -1.56 -5.74
N GLU A 168 -29.45 -0.29 -5.57
CA GLU A 168 -30.63 0.34 -6.17
C GLU A 168 -30.24 1.21 -7.37
N PHE A 169 -29.08 1.86 -7.31
CA PHE A 169 -28.60 2.80 -8.30
C PHE A 169 -27.96 2.10 -9.51
N PHE A 170 -27.04 1.16 -9.25
CA PHE A 170 -26.41 0.40 -10.34
C PHE A 170 -27.22 -0.84 -10.71
N SER A 171 -27.28 -1.18 -12.00
CA SER A 171 -27.90 -2.45 -12.45
C SER A 171 -27.15 -3.65 -11.87
N ARG A 172 -25.86 -3.54 -11.68
CA ARG A 172 -24.99 -4.46 -10.94
C ARG A 172 -23.68 -3.79 -10.56
N THR A 173 -23.08 -4.25 -9.49
CA THR A 173 -21.68 -3.98 -9.15
C THR A 173 -20.88 -5.29 -9.15
N GLY A 174 -19.55 -5.20 -9.30
CA GLY A 174 -18.67 -6.35 -9.24
C GLY A 174 -17.21 -5.92 -9.07
N PHE A 175 -16.32 -6.88 -8.87
CA PHE A 175 -14.88 -6.62 -8.73
C PHE A 175 -14.14 -7.04 -9.99
N GLY A 176 -13.25 -6.16 -10.49
CA GLY A 176 -12.39 -6.46 -11.63
C GLY A 176 -11.25 -7.41 -11.29
N GLY A 177 -10.89 -7.54 -10.01
CA GLY A 177 -9.72 -8.30 -9.55
C GLY A 177 -8.47 -7.43 -9.36
N GLY A 178 -8.62 -6.09 -9.48
CA GLY A 178 -7.59 -5.09 -9.31
C GLY A 178 -7.89 -3.83 -10.10
N HIS A 179 -7.06 -2.81 -9.94
CA HIS A 179 -7.27 -1.53 -10.60
C HIS A 179 -7.11 -1.62 -12.12
N GLU A 180 -6.04 -2.25 -12.59
CA GLU A 180 -5.77 -2.44 -14.01
C GLU A 180 -6.82 -3.32 -14.67
N GLN A 181 -7.18 -4.45 -14.03
CA GLN A 181 -8.18 -5.38 -14.54
C GLN A 181 -9.58 -4.76 -14.61
N ALA A 182 -9.93 -3.88 -13.68
CA ALA A 182 -11.20 -3.15 -13.71
C ALA A 182 -11.25 -2.19 -14.91
N VAL A 183 -10.14 -1.50 -15.25
CA VAL A 183 -10.06 -0.66 -16.46
C VAL A 183 -10.22 -1.52 -17.71
N ILE A 184 -9.50 -2.64 -17.81
CA ILE A 184 -9.60 -3.57 -18.94
C ILE A 184 -11.02 -4.11 -19.08
N ALA A 185 -11.69 -4.43 -17.97
CA ALA A 185 -13.08 -4.92 -17.98
C ALA A 185 -14.05 -3.87 -18.53
N VAL A 186 -13.87 -2.58 -18.23
CA VAL A 186 -14.66 -1.48 -18.80
C VAL A 186 -14.37 -1.29 -20.29
N LEU A 187 -13.10 -1.25 -20.69
CA LEU A 187 -12.70 -1.14 -22.10
C LEU A 187 -13.29 -2.28 -22.95
N ASN A 188 -13.35 -3.49 -22.38
CA ASN A 188 -13.95 -4.66 -23.05
C ASN A 188 -15.49 -4.71 -22.95
N GLY A 189 -16.15 -3.70 -22.37
CA GLY A 189 -17.60 -3.63 -22.25
C GLY A 189 -18.21 -4.65 -21.28
N GLN A 190 -17.41 -5.21 -20.36
CA GLN A 190 -17.91 -6.09 -19.30
C GLN A 190 -18.63 -5.32 -18.21
N PHE A 191 -18.24 -4.06 -17.99
CA PHE A 191 -18.90 -3.05 -17.16
C PHE A 191 -18.99 -1.74 -17.92
N ASP A 192 -19.96 -0.91 -17.55
CA ASP A 192 -20.18 0.42 -18.17
C ASP A 192 -19.21 1.44 -17.58
N GLY A 193 -18.91 1.35 -16.28
CA GLY A 193 -17.95 2.20 -15.60
C GLY A 193 -17.09 1.42 -14.59
N GLY A 194 -16.05 2.08 -14.11
CA GLY A 194 -15.16 1.54 -13.08
C GLY A 194 -14.57 2.64 -12.20
N VAL A 195 -13.94 2.25 -11.09
CA VAL A 195 -13.25 3.17 -10.17
C VAL A 195 -11.80 2.76 -9.99
N THR A 196 -10.93 3.77 -9.91
CA THR A 196 -9.49 3.55 -9.70
C THR A 196 -8.87 4.69 -8.90
N TRP A 197 -7.56 4.60 -8.62
CA TRP A 197 -6.82 5.63 -7.93
C TRP A 197 -6.09 6.58 -8.90
N ALA A 198 -5.99 7.85 -8.52
CA ALA A 198 -5.25 8.88 -9.22
C ALA A 198 -4.70 9.91 -8.21
N SER A 199 -3.62 10.61 -8.57
CA SER A 199 -3.05 11.68 -7.73
C SER A 199 -4.02 12.84 -7.46
N GLY A 200 -5.00 13.05 -8.35
CA GLY A 200 -5.83 14.26 -8.35
C GLY A 200 -5.08 15.50 -8.82
N GLN A 201 -3.86 15.33 -9.34
CA GLN A 201 -3.02 16.40 -9.88
C GLN A 201 -2.87 16.26 -11.40
N GLY A 202 -2.81 17.39 -12.08
CA GLY A 202 -2.74 17.41 -13.55
C GLY A 202 -4.12 17.33 -14.21
N ASP A 203 -4.12 17.08 -15.52
CA ASP A 203 -5.34 17.02 -16.32
C ASP A 203 -5.95 15.60 -16.28
N PRO A 204 -7.20 15.44 -15.83
CA PRO A 204 -7.90 14.15 -15.87
C PRO A 204 -7.93 13.53 -17.27
N ALA A 205 -8.05 14.36 -18.33
CA ALA A 205 -8.04 13.89 -19.72
C ALA A 205 -6.69 13.35 -20.18
N GLN A 206 -5.63 13.58 -19.41
CA GLN A 206 -4.29 13.02 -19.62
C GLN A 206 -3.95 11.89 -18.63
N GLY A 207 -4.91 11.45 -17.80
CA GLY A 207 -4.72 10.38 -16.82
C GLY A 207 -4.03 10.83 -15.54
N TYR A 208 -4.05 12.15 -15.24
CA TYR A 208 -3.37 12.79 -14.10
C TYR A 208 -1.82 12.69 -14.19
N THR A 209 -1.12 13.12 -13.15
CA THR A 209 0.35 13.01 -13.07
C THR A 209 0.82 11.66 -12.56
N ARG A 210 -0.01 10.98 -11.72
CA ARG A 210 0.28 9.69 -11.09
C ARG A 210 -1.03 8.92 -10.86
N GLY A 211 -0.97 7.61 -10.85
CA GLY A 211 -2.13 6.76 -10.63
C GLY A 211 -2.17 5.55 -11.55
N ASN A 212 -3.20 4.73 -11.40
CA ASN A 212 -3.34 3.52 -12.22
C ASN A 212 -3.48 3.86 -13.72
N LEU A 213 -4.28 4.87 -14.06
CA LEU A 213 -4.46 5.27 -15.47
C LEU A 213 -3.13 5.77 -16.06
N ARG A 214 -2.38 6.62 -15.35
CA ARG A 214 -1.07 7.10 -15.78
C ARG A 214 -0.10 5.94 -16.05
N ARG A 215 -0.03 4.98 -15.13
CA ARG A 215 0.82 3.79 -15.30
C ARG A 215 0.43 2.95 -16.51
N MET A 216 -0.87 2.74 -16.73
CA MET A 216 -1.35 2.02 -17.91
C MET A 216 -0.98 2.74 -19.21
N ILE A 217 -1.03 4.09 -19.22
CA ILE A 217 -0.58 4.90 -20.36
C ILE A 217 0.92 4.72 -20.58
N ASP A 218 1.73 4.87 -19.53
CA ASP A 218 3.20 4.77 -19.60
C ASP A 218 3.67 3.37 -20.06
N ASN A 219 2.89 2.33 -19.71
CA ASN A 219 3.09 0.95 -20.15
C ASN A 219 2.49 0.65 -21.54
N GLY A 220 1.84 1.63 -22.20
CA GLY A 220 1.21 1.44 -23.51
C GLY A 220 -0.03 0.55 -23.51
N LEU A 221 -0.69 0.42 -22.35
CA LEU A 221 -1.90 -0.40 -22.17
C LEU A 221 -3.20 0.40 -22.27
N LEU A 222 -3.12 1.73 -22.26
CA LEU A 222 -4.26 2.64 -22.28
C LEU A 222 -3.96 3.89 -23.09
N ASP A 223 -4.92 4.32 -23.91
CA ASP A 223 -5.01 5.69 -24.43
C ASP A 223 -6.18 6.39 -23.72
N MET A 224 -5.94 7.57 -23.12
CA MET A 224 -7.00 8.32 -22.43
C MET A 224 -8.10 8.81 -23.34
N SER A 225 -7.91 8.80 -24.67
CA SER A 225 -8.99 9.02 -25.63
C SER A 225 -10.08 7.92 -25.60
N ASP A 226 -9.79 6.77 -25.00
CA ASP A 226 -10.73 5.65 -24.83
C ASP A 226 -11.60 5.76 -23.57
N LEU A 227 -11.23 6.64 -22.64
CA LEU A 227 -11.92 6.83 -21.35
C LEU A 227 -12.34 8.27 -21.11
N ARG A 228 -13.37 8.43 -20.28
CA ARG A 228 -13.83 9.70 -19.71
C ARG A 228 -13.93 9.56 -18.21
N ILE A 229 -13.36 10.53 -17.46
CA ILE A 229 -13.57 10.65 -16.01
C ILE A 229 -14.90 11.37 -15.79
N ILE A 230 -15.76 10.81 -14.94
CA ILE A 230 -17.11 11.33 -14.68
C ILE A 230 -17.34 11.70 -13.22
N TRP A 231 -16.46 11.28 -12.31
CA TRP A 231 -16.54 11.60 -10.89
C TRP A 231 -15.17 11.45 -10.21
N GLU A 232 -14.94 12.26 -9.19
CA GLU A 232 -13.76 12.21 -8.31
C GLU A 232 -14.19 12.27 -6.85
N SER A 233 -13.50 11.53 -5.98
CA SER A 233 -13.73 11.57 -4.54
C SER A 233 -13.11 12.81 -3.89
N ASN A 234 -13.44 13.04 -2.62
CA ASN A 234 -12.61 13.86 -1.74
C ASN A 234 -11.22 13.22 -1.59
N ILE A 235 -10.28 14.00 -1.01
CA ILE A 235 -8.92 13.53 -0.76
C ILE A 235 -8.93 12.35 0.21
N ILE A 236 -8.23 11.31 -0.18
CA ILE A 236 -8.00 10.07 0.54
C ILE A 236 -6.57 10.10 1.09
N PRO A 237 -6.30 9.75 2.36
CA PRO A 237 -4.93 9.65 2.86
C PRO A 237 -4.15 8.59 2.07
N ASN A 238 -2.91 8.91 1.69
CA ASN A 238 -2.01 7.96 1.03
C ASN A 238 -1.85 6.69 1.87
N GLY A 239 -1.75 5.55 1.21
CA GLY A 239 -1.66 4.25 1.86
C GLY A 239 -0.32 4.07 2.59
N PRO A 240 -0.31 3.35 3.73
CA PRO A 240 0.90 3.17 4.52
C PRO A 240 1.87 2.14 3.94
N VAL A 241 3.14 2.43 4.12
CA VAL A 241 4.15 1.39 4.29
C VAL A 241 3.99 0.83 5.70
N VAL A 242 3.82 -0.48 5.82
CA VAL A 242 3.68 -1.17 7.10
C VAL A 242 4.82 -2.14 7.35
N ILE A 243 5.16 -2.31 8.63
CA ILE A 243 6.14 -3.27 9.11
C ILE A 243 5.55 -4.04 10.29
N ARG A 244 5.80 -5.34 10.40
CA ARG A 244 5.37 -6.13 11.56
C ARG A 244 5.99 -5.62 12.86
N ARG A 245 5.21 -5.67 13.95
CA ARG A 245 5.67 -5.18 15.26
C ARG A 245 6.74 -6.03 15.91
N ASP A 246 6.77 -7.32 15.63
CA ASP A 246 7.71 -8.27 16.23
C ASP A 246 9.08 -8.35 15.51
N ILE A 247 9.31 -7.52 14.48
CA ILE A 247 10.62 -7.39 13.85
C ILE A 247 11.63 -6.81 14.85
N PRO A 248 12.85 -7.36 14.94
CA PRO A 248 13.92 -6.86 15.80
C PRO A 248 14.17 -5.36 15.64
N PHE A 249 14.39 -4.67 16.76
CA PHE A 249 14.53 -3.21 16.79
C PHE A 249 15.61 -2.69 15.83
N GLU A 250 16.75 -3.38 15.76
CA GLU A 250 17.86 -2.99 14.88
C GLU A 250 17.48 -3.08 13.41
N ALA A 251 16.75 -4.14 13.03
CA ALA A 251 16.22 -4.28 11.66
C ALA A 251 15.21 -3.18 11.34
N ARG A 252 14.28 -2.89 12.25
CA ARG A 252 13.31 -1.78 12.10
C ARG A 252 14.01 -0.44 11.89
N ALA A 253 15.05 -0.15 12.70
CA ALA A 253 15.81 1.09 12.59
C ALA A 253 16.54 1.21 11.24
N MET A 254 17.11 0.12 10.74
CA MET A 254 17.75 0.08 9.41
C MET A 254 16.74 0.30 8.29
N ILE A 255 15.59 -0.39 8.32
CA ILE A 255 14.52 -0.25 7.33
C ILE A 255 13.99 1.19 7.33
N PHE A 256 13.68 1.73 8.52
CA PHE A 256 13.20 3.10 8.66
C PHE A 256 14.21 4.11 8.11
N TYR A 257 15.48 4.01 8.49
CA TYR A 257 16.53 4.91 8.01
C TYR A 257 16.71 4.82 6.48
N THR A 258 16.67 3.63 5.91
CA THR A 258 16.81 3.42 4.46
C THR A 258 15.67 4.08 3.71
N LEU A 259 14.42 3.85 4.10
CA LEU A 259 13.25 4.47 3.49
C LEU A 259 13.27 6.00 3.65
N TYR A 260 13.51 6.49 4.87
CA TYR A 260 13.52 7.94 5.14
C TYR A 260 14.49 8.73 4.24
N ASN A 261 15.61 8.10 3.86
CA ASN A 261 16.63 8.73 3.01
C ASN A 261 16.54 8.31 1.54
N GLN A 262 15.62 7.44 1.16
CA GLN A 262 15.60 6.79 -0.15
C GLN A 262 15.53 7.78 -1.32
N LEU A 263 14.66 8.80 -1.25
CA LEU A 263 14.57 9.80 -2.32
C LEU A 263 15.90 10.53 -2.55
N ARG A 264 16.70 10.75 -1.49
CA ARG A 264 18.01 11.38 -1.58
C ARG A 264 19.08 10.42 -2.11
N ASP A 265 19.06 9.18 -1.63
CA ASP A 265 20.13 8.20 -1.84
C ASP A 265 19.94 7.42 -3.16
N ASP A 266 18.69 7.17 -3.55
CA ASP A 266 18.31 6.45 -4.76
C ASP A 266 16.91 6.92 -5.24
N PRO A 267 16.83 8.09 -5.91
CA PRO A 267 15.57 8.66 -6.37
C PRO A 267 14.84 7.76 -7.37
N ASP A 268 15.56 7.07 -8.24
CA ASP A 268 14.94 6.22 -9.25
C ASP A 268 14.19 5.05 -8.58
N CYS A 269 14.81 4.40 -7.60
CA CYS A 269 14.16 3.36 -6.83
C CYS A 269 12.98 3.88 -6.01
N TYR A 270 13.08 5.10 -5.44
CA TYR A 270 11.94 5.72 -4.78
C TYR A 270 10.76 5.89 -5.74
N TYR A 271 11.00 6.41 -6.96
CA TYR A 271 9.93 6.62 -7.96
C TYR A 271 9.32 5.30 -8.44
N ASP A 272 10.12 4.25 -8.59
CA ASP A 272 9.63 2.92 -8.96
C ASP A 272 8.65 2.35 -7.91
N ILE A 273 9.03 2.39 -6.63
CA ILE A 273 8.23 1.78 -5.55
C ILE A 273 7.11 2.68 -5.02
N SER A 274 7.19 4.01 -5.22
CA SER A 274 6.13 4.96 -4.87
C SER A 274 5.14 5.19 -6.00
N PHE A 275 5.37 4.57 -7.16
CA PHE A 275 4.55 4.66 -8.36
C PHE A 275 4.57 6.03 -9.06
N GLY A 276 5.71 6.69 -9.08
CA GLY A 276 5.93 7.94 -9.77
C GLY A 276 6.62 9.01 -8.92
N GLU A 277 6.74 10.20 -9.48
CA GLU A 277 7.40 11.33 -8.82
C GLU A 277 6.66 11.75 -7.55
N GLY A 278 7.44 12.06 -6.51
CA GLY A 278 6.95 12.50 -5.21
C GLY A 278 8.05 13.15 -4.39
N GLN A 279 7.71 13.62 -3.18
CA GLN A 279 8.64 14.34 -2.30
C GLN A 279 9.20 13.47 -1.15
N GLY A 280 9.23 12.16 -1.32
CA GLY A 280 9.82 11.21 -0.37
C GLY A 280 8.81 10.60 0.61
N TRP A 281 9.35 9.85 1.55
CA TRP A 281 8.59 9.17 2.58
C TRP A 281 8.39 10.07 3.80
N VAL A 282 7.14 10.26 4.22
CA VAL A 282 6.76 11.03 5.40
C VAL A 282 6.37 10.06 6.52
N PRO A 283 7.03 10.14 7.69
CA PRO A 283 6.67 9.30 8.84
C PRO A 283 5.23 9.55 9.29
N VAL A 284 4.51 8.47 9.54
CA VAL A 284 3.14 8.49 10.08
C VAL A 284 2.97 7.43 11.15
N ASP A 285 1.88 7.53 11.89
CA ASP A 285 1.41 6.52 12.82
C ASP A 285 -0.08 6.18 12.58
N HIS A 286 -0.65 5.35 13.45
CA HIS A 286 -2.05 4.94 13.34
C HIS A 286 -3.04 6.11 13.25
N SER A 287 -2.78 7.22 13.94
CA SER A 287 -3.71 8.35 14.00
C SER A 287 -4.01 8.96 12.62
N PHE A 288 -3.07 8.84 11.69
CA PHE A 288 -3.24 9.27 10.30
C PHE A 288 -4.36 8.52 9.56
N PHE A 289 -4.69 7.30 10.00
CA PHE A 289 -5.64 6.40 9.33
C PHE A 289 -6.96 6.22 10.09
N GLU A 290 -7.19 6.87 11.22
CA GLU A 290 -8.39 6.68 12.05
C GLU A 290 -9.70 6.84 11.28
N GLY A 291 -9.76 7.81 10.35
CA GLY A 291 -10.93 8.02 9.50
C GLY A 291 -11.23 6.83 8.59
N ILE A 292 -10.20 6.24 7.98
CA ILE A 292 -10.35 5.05 7.12
C ILE A 292 -10.68 3.81 7.95
N VAL A 293 -10.09 3.67 9.14
CA VAL A 293 -10.42 2.58 10.08
C VAL A 293 -11.88 2.65 10.50
N ALA A 294 -12.39 3.84 10.83
CA ALA A 294 -13.79 4.05 11.17
C ALA A 294 -14.73 3.72 9.99
N MET A 295 -14.38 4.18 8.79
CA MET A 295 -15.12 3.89 7.56
C MET A 295 -15.16 2.38 7.26
N ARG A 296 -14.02 1.69 7.38
CA ARG A 296 -13.94 0.24 7.18
C ARG A 296 -14.76 -0.55 8.20
N ARG A 297 -14.75 -0.11 9.46
CA ARG A 297 -15.59 -0.70 10.52
C ARG A 297 -17.07 -0.56 10.18
N ALA A 298 -17.51 0.62 9.78
CA ALA A 298 -18.91 0.87 9.41
C ALA A 298 -19.34 0.02 8.20
N GLU A 299 -18.46 -0.15 7.21
CA GLU A 299 -18.71 -1.03 6.05
C GLU A 299 -18.93 -2.48 6.48
N ILE A 300 -18.08 -3.03 7.36
CA ILE A 300 -18.20 -4.40 7.88
C ILE A 300 -19.49 -4.58 8.70
N GLU A 301 -19.85 -3.59 9.51
CA GLU A 301 -21.06 -3.62 10.34
C GLU A 301 -22.32 -3.51 9.49
N GLY A 302 -22.31 -2.68 8.45
CA GLY A 302 -23.43 -2.50 7.52
C GLY A 302 -23.65 -3.66 6.55
N SER A 303 -22.65 -4.54 6.41
CA SER A 303 -22.72 -5.74 5.55
C SER A 303 -23.26 -6.98 6.28
N ARG A 304 -23.55 -6.89 7.59
CA ARG A 304 -24.12 -7.96 8.43
C ARG A 304 -25.63 -7.84 8.53
#